data_9ce5065ec512535a1ccefef491f57a71
#
_entry.id   9ce5065ec512535a1ccefef491f57a71
#
_cell.length_a   1.000
_cell.length_b   1.000
_cell.length_c   1.000
_cell.angle_alpha   90.00
_cell.angle_beta   90.00
_cell.angle_gamma   90.00
#
_symmetry.space_group_name_H-M   'P 1'
#
loop_
_entity.id
_entity.type
_entity.pdbx_description
1 polymer ?
#
loop_
_entity_poly.entity_id
_entity_poly.type
_entity_poly.pdbx_seq_one_letter_code
_entity_poly.pdbx_strand_id
1 'polypeptide(L)'
;QLAHQRSHELELFDALLPRAKYVGEIGLDGGKVFKDHWEVQLKVFRHILNSVSRAGGRIMTIHSLASTAAVLDELSRLEGIPILHWFTGTKTQLKRAIDLGCWFSVGPAMLNTKKGSELTLMMPKDRVLTETDGPFAKSNGQLLRPWDSEIAVNQLASLWGLSVSETTIVLKNNLRS
;
A
#
# COMPACT_ATOMS: atom_id res chain seq x y z
N GLN A 1 -8.22 9.83 -2.54
CA GLN A 1 -8.26 11.22 -3.06
C GLN A 1 -9.60 11.57 -3.72
N LEU A 2 -10.23 10.66 -4.46
CA LEU A 2 -11.49 10.92 -5.17
C LEU A 2 -12.76 10.61 -4.35
N ALA A 3 -12.63 10.09 -3.12
CA ALA A 3 -13.76 9.66 -2.31
C ALA A 3 -14.85 10.74 -2.13
N HIS A 4 -14.44 12.02 -1.95
CA HIS A 4 -15.37 13.13 -1.77
C HIS A 4 -16.14 13.50 -3.05
N GLN A 5 -15.61 13.19 -4.22
CA GLN A 5 -16.23 13.47 -5.51
C GLN A 5 -17.07 12.30 -6.02
N ARG A 6 -16.68 11.07 -5.70
CA ARG A 6 -17.22 9.84 -6.30
C ARG A 6 -17.87 8.90 -5.28
N SER A 7 -18.22 9.38 -4.09
CA SER A 7 -18.87 8.56 -3.04
C SER A 7 -20.23 7.98 -3.48
N HIS A 8 -20.87 8.56 -4.49
CA HIS A 8 -22.11 8.06 -5.09
C HIS A 8 -21.91 6.81 -5.96
N GLU A 9 -20.68 6.42 -6.27
CA GLU A 9 -20.36 5.24 -7.10
C GLU A 9 -20.15 3.96 -6.29
N LEU A 10 -20.43 3.95 -4.99
CA LEU A 10 -20.26 2.77 -4.15
C LEU A 10 -21.12 1.58 -4.60
N GLU A 11 -22.31 1.84 -5.14
CA GLU A 11 -23.15 0.77 -5.73
C GLU A 11 -22.49 0.13 -6.96
N LEU A 12 -21.84 0.93 -7.79
CA LEU A 12 -21.06 0.43 -8.94
C LEU A 12 -19.86 -0.39 -8.47
N PHE A 13 -19.17 0.06 -7.41
CA PHE A 13 -18.09 -0.71 -6.79
C PHE A 13 -18.58 -2.08 -6.34
N ASP A 14 -19.71 -2.13 -5.61
CA ASP A 14 -20.28 -3.39 -5.10
C ASP A 14 -20.68 -4.32 -6.26
N ALA A 15 -21.21 -3.78 -7.35
CA ALA A 15 -21.58 -4.57 -8.55
C ALA A 15 -20.37 -5.18 -9.27
N LEU A 16 -19.22 -4.49 -9.25
CA LEU A 16 -17.98 -4.92 -9.91
C LEU A 16 -17.13 -5.85 -9.04
N LEU A 17 -17.22 -5.73 -7.71
CA LEU A 17 -16.39 -6.46 -6.75
C LEU A 17 -16.39 -8.00 -6.93
N PRO A 18 -17.50 -8.70 -7.27
CA PRO A 18 -17.49 -10.15 -7.46
C PRO A 18 -16.54 -10.62 -8.58
N ARG A 19 -16.23 -9.74 -9.54
CA ARG A 19 -15.35 -10.03 -10.68
C ARG A 19 -13.91 -9.61 -10.46
N ALA A 20 -13.63 -8.87 -9.36
CA ALA A 20 -12.32 -8.34 -9.05
C ALA A 20 -11.55 -9.27 -8.11
N LYS A 21 -10.28 -9.56 -8.41
CA LYS A 21 -9.32 -10.21 -7.51
C LYS A 21 -8.56 -9.17 -6.67
N TYR A 22 -8.32 -8.00 -7.25
CA TYR A 22 -7.54 -6.92 -6.68
C TYR A 22 -8.42 -5.68 -6.54
N VAL A 23 -8.29 -5.00 -5.41
CA VAL A 23 -8.98 -3.74 -5.11
C VAL A 23 -7.94 -2.69 -4.76
N GLY A 24 -7.94 -1.59 -5.44
CA GLY A 24 -7.02 -0.48 -5.17
C GLY A 24 -7.06 0.59 -6.26
N GLU A 25 -6.54 1.71 -5.94
CA GLU A 25 -6.03 2.13 -4.64
C GLU A 25 -7.16 2.63 -3.75
N ILE A 26 -7.26 2.13 -2.51
CA ILE A 26 -8.23 2.56 -1.49
C ILE A 26 -7.48 3.12 -0.27
N GLY A 27 -8.17 3.69 0.69
CA GLY A 27 -7.55 4.13 1.94
C GLY A 27 -7.89 5.56 2.34
N LEU A 28 -7.04 6.13 3.21
CA LEU A 28 -7.24 7.44 3.81
C LEU A 28 -6.03 8.35 3.56
N ASP A 29 -6.31 9.62 3.31
CA ASP A 29 -5.30 10.68 3.19
C ASP A 29 -5.59 11.79 4.21
N GLY A 30 -4.75 11.88 5.25
CA GLY A 30 -4.79 12.92 6.27
C GLY A 30 -3.94 14.15 5.92
N GLY A 31 -3.39 14.22 4.72
CA GLY A 31 -2.63 15.37 4.24
C GLY A 31 -3.46 16.65 4.14
N LYS A 32 -2.78 17.80 4.13
CA LYS A 32 -3.42 19.14 4.18
C LYS A 32 -4.49 19.36 3.12
N VAL A 33 -4.33 18.75 1.94
CA VAL A 33 -5.26 18.92 0.82
C VAL A 33 -6.56 18.17 1.00
N PHE A 34 -6.53 17.00 1.66
CA PHE A 34 -7.67 16.07 1.73
C PHE A 34 -8.28 15.92 3.12
N LYS A 35 -7.65 16.46 4.16
CA LYS A 35 -8.13 16.34 5.56
C LYS A 35 -9.55 16.86 5.78
N ASP A 36 -9.98 17.87 5.03
CA ASP A 36 -11.30 18.47 5.17
C ASP A 36 -12.42 17.54 4.64
N HIS A 37 -12.04 16.48 3.90
CA HIS A 37 -12.94 15.45 3.40
C HIS A 37 -12.85 14.14 4.21
N TRP A 38 -12.32 14.21 5.43
CA TRP A 38 -12.03 13.04 6.27
C TRP A 38 -13.21 12.11 6.47
N GLU A 39 -14.37 12.66 6.86
CA GLU A 39 -15.58 11.86 7.15
C GLU A 39 -16.06 11.10 5.89
N VAL A 40 -15.99 11.72 4.73
CA VAL A 40 -16.37 11.06 3.48
C VAL A 40 -15.36 9.97 3.11
N GLN A 41 -14.07 10.24 3.28
CA GLN A 41 -13.03 9.23 3.04
C GLN A 41 -13.26 8.02 3.95
N LEU A 42 -13.49 8.23 5.25
CA LEU A 42 -13.70 7.18 6.23
C LEU A 42 -14.96 6.36 5.91
N LYS A 43 -16.06 7.04 5.55
CA LYS A 43 -17.31 6.38 5.11
C LYS A 43 -17.07 5.48 3.89
N VAL A 44 -16.40 5.99 2.87
CA VAL A 44 -16.09 5.24 1.64
C VAL A 44 -15.16 4.07 1.94
N PHE A 45 -14.09 4.30 2.72
CA PHE A 45 -13.13 3.26 3.08
C PHE A 45 -13.79 2.12 3.86
N ARG A 46 -14.60 2.43 4.88
CA ARG A 46 -15.37 1.44 5.65
C ARG A 46 -16.35 0.65 4.78
N HIS A 47 -17.04 1.33 3.86
CA HIS A 47 -17.95 0.64 2.93
C HIS A 47 -17.20 -0.40 2.11
N ILE A 48 -16.06 0.00 1.50
CA ILE A 48 -15.23 -0.87 0.68
C ILE A 48 -14.73 -2.08 1.51
N LEU A 49 -14.18 -1.85 2.70
CA LEU A 49 -13.68 -2.93 3.56
C LEU A 49 -14.79 -3.92 3.95
N ASN A 50 -15.98 -3.42 4.28
CA ASN A 50 -17.13 -4.26 4.62
C ASN A 50 -17.60 -5.09 3.41
N SER A 51 -17.64 -4.50 2.22
CA SER A 51 -18.02 -5.21 0.99
C SER A 51 -17.00 -6.27 0.62
N VAL A 52 -15.69 -5.94 0.75
CA VAL A 52 -14.60 -6.90 0.51
C VAL A 52 -14.66 -8.08 1.49
N SER A 53 -14.87 -7.82 2.79
CA SER A 53 -14.98 -8.88 3.80
C SER A 53 -16.19 -9.78 3.53
N ARG A 54 -17.36 -9.20 3.20
CA ARG A 54 -18.56 -9.98 2.82
C ARG A 54 -18.35 -10.84 1.55
N ALA A 55 -17.47 -10.41 0.66
CA ALA A 55 -17.13 -11.15 -0.55
C ALA A 55 -16.01 -12.20 -0.34
N GLY A 56 -15.61 -12.50 0.90
CA GLY A 56 -14.58 -13.49 1.23
C GLY A 56 -13.14 -12.97 1.05
N GLY A 57 -12.94 -11.67 1.16
CA GLY A 57 -11.62 -11.04 1.08
C GLY A 57 -11.14 -10.75 -0.35
N ARG A 58 -10.18 -9.85 -0.46
CA ARG A 58 -9.47 -9.51 -1.71
C ARG A 58 -8.03 -9.10 -1.36
N ILE A 59 -7.18 -9.03 -2.37
CA ILE A 59 -5.89 -8.36 -2.27
C ILE A 59 -6.14 -6.86 -2.47
N MET A 60 -5.72 -6.03 -1.51
CA MET A 60 -6.01 -4.60 -1.51
C MET A 60 -4.76 -3.76 -1.41
N THR A 61 -4.62 -2.77 -2.31
CA THR A 61 -3.58 -1.72 -2.19
C THR A 61 -4.14 -0.54 -1.43
N ILE A 62 -3.47 -0.16 -0.32
CA ILE A 62 -4.02 0.77 0.67
C ILE A 62 -3.11 1.97 0.88
N HIS A 63 -3.64 3.15 0.62
CA HIS A 63 -3.04 4.45 0.91
C HIS A 63 -3.23 4.85 2.37
N SER A 64 -2.17 5.40 2.99
CA SER A 64 -2.19 5.75 4.42
C SER A 64 -1.41 7.02 4.80
N LEU A 65 -1.28 7.97 3.87
CA LEU A 65 -0.52 9.21 4.11
C LEU A 65 -1.14 10.03 5.25
N ALA A 66 -0.33 10.30 6.29
CA ALA A 66 -0.75 11.02 7.49
C ALA A 66 -2.02 10.45 8.18
N SER A 67 -2.35 9.18 7.90
CA SER A 67 -3.58 8.51 8.36
C SER A 67 -3.34 7.06 8.83
N THR A 68 -2.08 6.64 8.93
CA THR A 68 -1.71 5.24 9.20
C THR A 68 -2.42 4.64 10.41
N ALA A 69 -2.56 5.37 11.53
CA ALA A 69 -3.24 4.86 12.72
C ALA A 69 -4.71 4.50 12.40
N ALA A 70 -5.43 5.42 11.78
CA ALA A 70 -6.84 5.22 11.42
C ALA A 70 -7.01 4.08 10.40
N VAL A 71 -6.11 3.97 9.40
CA VAL A 71 -6.12 2.83 8.48
C VAL A 71 -5.95 1.51 9.23
N LEU A 72 -4.98 1.40 10.14
CA LEU A 72 -4.75 0.19 10.92
C LEU A 72 -5.90 -0.14 11.89
N ASP A 73 -6.63 0.87 12.38
CA ASP A 73 -7.84 0.65 13.20
C ASP A 73 -8.95 -0.02 12.38
N GLU A 74 -9.16 0.42 11.15
CA GLU A 74 -10.17 -0.16 10.25
C GLU A 74 -9.78 -1.56 9.75
N LEU A 75 -8.48 -1.86 9.59
CA LEU A 75 -7.99 -3.16 9.13
C LEU A 75 -8.07 -4.27 10.19
N SER A 76 -8.29 -3.96 11.46
CA SER A 76 -8.23 -4.93 12.56
C SER A 76 -9.25 -6.07 12.47
N ARG A 77 -10.27 -5.96 11.63
CA ARG A 77 -11.35 -6.96 11.43
C ARG A 77 -11.51 -7.35 9.96
N LEU A 78 -10.52 -7.06 9.14
CA LEU A 78 -10.61 -7.27 7.71
C LEU A 78 -10.38 -8.74 7.34
N GLU A 79 -11.19 -9.27 6.43
CA GLU A 79 -10.88 -10.45 5.65
C GLU A 79 -10.22 -10.03 4.32
N GLY A 80 -9.04 -10.59 4.02
CA GLY A 80 -8.28 -10.28 2.81
C GLY A 80 -6.82 -9.96 3.10
N ILE A 81 -6.10 -9.57 2.05
CA ILE A 81 -4.66 -9.27 2.11
C ILE A 81 -4.45 -7.77 1.91
N PRO A 82 -4.21 -6.99 2.98
CA PRO A 82 -3.91 -5.57 2.87
C PRO A 82 -2.43 -5.36 2.50
N ILE A 83 -2.17 -4.63 1.43
CA ILE A 83 -0.85 -4.16 1.02
C ILE A 83 -0.78 -2.67 1.31
N LEU A 84 -0.02 -2.27 2.32
CA LEU A 84 0.21 -0.86 2.61
C LEU A 84 1.22 -0.30 1.60
N HIS A 85 0.72 0.53 0.71
CA HIS A 85 1.49 1.17 -0.33
C HIS A 85 2.27 2.36 0.25
N TRP A 86 3.54 2.48 -0.14
CA TRP A 86 4.45 3.56 0.30
C TRP A 86 4.26 3.93 1.78
N PHE A 87 4.51 2.97 2.65
CA PHE A 87 4.26 3.14 4.08
C PHE A 87 5.09 4.28 4.69
N THR A 88 4.41 5.28 5.28
CA THR A 88 5.04 6.48 5.87
C THR A 88 4.84 6.60 7.38
N GLY A 89 4.28 5.60 8.04
CA GLY A 89 3.99 5.58 9.46
C GLY A 89 5.22 5.63 10.36
N THR A 90 5.00 5.46 11.67
CA THR A 90 6.06 5.29 12.67
C THR A 90 6.51 3.84 12.78
N LYS A 91 7.65 3.58 13.45
CA LYS A 91 8.13 2.21 13.75
C LYS A 91 7.10 1.40 14.57
N THR A 92 6.40 2.04 15.51
CA THR A 92 5.33 1.42 16.29
C THR A 92 4.13 1.04 15.40
N GLN A 93 3.74 1.91 14.48
CA GLN A 93 2.68 1.62 13.52
C GLN A 93 3.07 0.54 12.54
N LEU A 94 4.35 0.49 12.10
CA LEU A 94 4.87 -0.59 11.27
C LEU A 94 4.76 -1.95 11.99
N LYS A 95 5.17 -2.02 13.26
CA LYS A 95 5.03 -3.25 14.06
C LYS A 95 3.57 -3.70 14.11
N ARG A 96 2.64 -2.78 14.41
CA ARG A 96 1.21 -3.07 14.40
C ARG A 96 0.72 -3.57 13.04
N ALA A 97 1.17 -2.97 11.94
CA ALA A 97 0.83 -3.42 10.59
C ALA A 97 1.32 -4.84 10.32
N ILE A 98 2.54 -5.17 10.75
CA ILE A 98 3.11 -6.52 10.65
C ILE A 98 2.27 -7.53 11.46
N ASP A 99 1.90 -7.19 12.69
CA ASP A 99 1.08 -8.02 13.58
C ASP A 99 -0.33 -8.25 13.01
N LEU A 100 -0.89 -7.28 12.26
CA LEU A 100 -2.14 -7.40 11.52
C LEU A 100 -2.02 -8.20 10.20
N GLY A 101 -0.84 -8.70 9.87
CA GLY A 101 -0.63 -9.49 8.65
C GLY A 101 -0.50 -8.65 7.38
N CYS A 102 -0.28 -7.34 7.48
CA CYS A 102 -0.13 -6.49 6.31
C CYS A 102 1.11 -6.85 5.48
N TRP A 103 0.97 -6.67 4.18
CA TRP A 103 2.03 -6.62 3.20
C TRP A 103 2.44 -5.16 2.94
N PHE A 104 3.56 -4.98 2.27
CA PHE A 104 4.10 -3.65 1.98
C PHE A 104 4.58 -3.57 0.54
N SER A 105 4.24 -2.51 -0.17
CA SER A 105 4.89 -2.19 -1.43
C SER A 105 5.81 -0.99 -1.27
N VAL A 106 7.01 -1.09 -1.85
CA VAL A 106 8.06 -0.11 -1.73
C VAL A 106 8.55 0.31 -3.11
N GLY A 107 8.72 1.61 -3.28
CA GLY A 107 9.17 2.20 -4.54
C GLY A 107 10.48 2.97 -4.40
N PRO A 108 11.11 3.34 -5.54
CA PRO A 108 12.38 4.06 -5.54
C PRO A 108 12.34 5.35 -4.74
N ALA A 109 11.25 6.10 -4.83
CA ALA A 109 11.09 7.37 -4.12
C ALA A 109 11.06 7.18 -2.59
N MET A 110 10.40 6.12 -2.09
CA MET A 110 10.40 5.75 -0.68
C MET A 110 11.81 5.34 -0.24
N LEU A 111 12.46 4.45 -0.98
CA LEU A 111 13.76 3.88 -0.66
C LEU A 111 14.90 4.90 -0.71
N ASN A 112 14.76 5.99 -1.45
CA ASN A 112 15.70 7.11 -1.47
C ASN A 112 15.66 7.96 -0.18
N THR A 113 14.67 7.77 0.69
CA THR A 113 14.62 8.50 1.97
C THR A 113 15.20 7.67 3.11
N LYS A 114 15.94 8.30 4.02
CA LYS A 114 16.47 7.64 5.22
C LYS A 114 15.37 6.91 6.00
N LYS A 115 14.24 7.59 6.24
CA LYS A 115 13.08 7.00 6.93
C LYS A 115 12.52 5.79 6.19
N GLY A 116 12.34 5.89 4.87
CA GLY A 116 11.81 4.80 4.06
C GLY A 116 12.71 3.57 4.08
N SER A 117 14.02 3.74 3.93
CA SER A 117 15.01 2.66 4.02
C SER A 117 15.02 2.01 5.41
N GLU A 118 15.00 2.81 6.51
CA GLU A 118 14.93 2.30 7.87
C GLU A 118 13.65 1.48 8.12
N LEU A 119 12.50 1.94 7.65
CA LEU A 119 11.24 1.22 7.78
C LEU A 119 11.26 -0.07 6.95
N THR A 120 11.78 -0.02 5.73
CA THR A 120 11.87 -1.20 4.86
C THR A 120 12.76 -2.30 5.44
N LEU A 121 13.85 -1.95 6.12
CA LEU A 121 14.68 -2.92 6.85
C LEU A 121 13.94 -3.66 7.98
N MET A 122 12.89 -3.04 8.53
CA MET A 122 12.07 -3.66 9.59
C MET A 122 10.89 -4.47 9.03
N MET A 123 10.57 -4.35 7.75
CA MET A 123 9.51 -5.13 7.11
C MET A 123 9.94 -6.59 6.95
N PRO A 124 9.04 -7.57 7.13
CA PRO A 124 9.30 -8.96 6.79
C PRO A 124 9.61 -9.08 5.30
N LYS A 125 10.79 -9.61 4.95
CA LYS A 125 11.23 -9.71 3.54
C LYS A 125 10.26 -10.52 2.67
N ASP A 126 9.57 -11.49 3.26
CA ASP A 126 8.56 -12.34 2.64
C ASP A 126 7.19 -11.68 2.45
N ARG A 127 7.05 -10.40 2.84
CA ARG A 127 5.83 -9.59 2.65
C ARG A 127 6.11 -8.24 1.98
N VAL A 128 7.25 -8.12 1.31
CA VAL A 128 7.60 -6.91 0.53
C VAL A 128 7.38 -7.16 -0.94
N LEU A 129 6.73 -6.19 -1.60
CA LEU A 129 6.56 -6.10 -3.04
C LEU A 129 7.20 -4.80 -3.55
N THR A 130 7.43 -4.70 -4.86
CA THR A 130 7.91 -3.47 -5.49
C THR A 130 6.78 -2.72 -6.17
N GLU A 131 6.90 -1.40 -6.17
CA GLU A 131 6.04 -0.47 -6.89
C GLU A 131 6.85 0.69 -7.47
N THR A 132 6.23 1.57 -8.23
CA THR A 132 6.86 2.82 -8.69
C THR A 132 6.09 4.05 -8.26
N ASP A 133 4.78 3.90 -8.01
CA ASP A 133 3.83 5.00 -7.83
C ASP A 133 3.87 6.02 -8.98
N GLY A 134 4.27 5.57 -10.16
CA GLY A 134 4.31 6.40 -11.36
C GLY A 134 2.91 6.63 -11.97
N PRO A 135 2.61 7.82 -12.45
CA PRO A 135 3.50 8.97 -12.67
C PRO A 135 3.56 9.95 -11.48
N PHE A 136 3.02 9.62 -10.30
CA PHE A 136 2.92 10.53 -9.15
C PHE A 136 4.24 10.65 -8.40
N ALA A 137 5.12 9.66 -8.50
CA ALA A 137 6.44 9.68 -7.88
C ALA A 137 7.55 10.02 -8.87
N LYS A 138 8.65 10.57 -8.33
CA LYS A 138 9.87 10.89 -9.06
C LYS A 138 11.08 10.25 -8.40
N SER A 139 12.05 9.85 -9.21
CA SER A 139 13.40 9.50 -8.78
C SER A 139 14.42 10.30 -9.61
N ASN A 140 15.38 10.94 -8.94
CA ASN A 140 16.39 11.80 -9.58
C ASN A 140 15.77 12.86 -10.53
N GLY A 141 14.62 13.44 -10.13
CA GLY A 141 13.93 14.48 -10.90
C GLY A 141 13.09 13.97 -12.07
N GLN A 142 13.15 12.68 -12.42
CA GLN A 142 12.37 12.08 -13.50
C GLN A 142 11.13 11.38 -12.95
N LEU A 143 10.01 11.47 -13.69
CA LEU A 143 8.78 10.74 -13.39
C LEU A 143 9.03 9.23 -13.51
N LEU A 144 8.61 8.49 -12.51
CA LEU A 144 8.69 7.03 -12.55
C LEU A 144 7.57 6.44 -13.42
N ARG A 145 7.88 5.32 -14.04
CA ARG A 145 6.98 4.53 -14.91
C ARG A 145 6.91 3.09 -14.41
N PRO A 146 5.92 2.29 -14.78
CA PRO A 146 5.76 0.92 -14.27
C PRO A 146 7.00 0.05 -14.42
N TRP A 147 7.77 0.19 -15.50
CA TRP A 147 8.99 -0.59 -15.75
C TRP A 147 10.20 -0.11 -14.94
N ASP A 148 10.14 1.05 -14.29
CA ASP A 148 11.21 1.54 -13.42
C ASP A 148 11.24 0.84 -12.05
N SER A 149 10.39 -0.17 -11.83
CA SER A 149 10.40 -1.04 -10.64
C SER A 149 11.75 -1.74 -10.43
N GLU A 150 12.54 -1.95 -11.49
CA GLU A 150 13.90 -2.49 -11.42
C GLU A 150 14.81 -1.62 -10.52
N ILE A 151 14.59 -0.30 -10.47
CA ILE A 151 15.34 0.60 -9.58
C ILE A 151 15.10 0.19 -8.12
N ALA A 152 13.85 -0.10 -7.74
CA ALA A 152 13.52 -0.54 -6.38
C ALA A 152 14.15 -1.91 -6.07
N VAL A 153 14.23 -2.83 -7.04
CA VAL A 153 14.89 -4.13 -6.86
C VAL A 153 16.38 -3.94 -6.53
N ASN A 154 17.08 -3.08 -7.27
CA ASN A 154 18.50 -2.78 -7.03
C ASN A 154 18.73 -2.13 -5.66
N GLN A 155 17.86 -1.21 -5.25
CA GLN A 155 17.91 -0.57 -3.93
C GLN A 155 17.65 -1.57 -2.80
N LEU A 156 16.65 -2.45 -2.95
CA LEU A 156 16.36 -3.53 -1.99
C LEU A 156 17.52 -4.52 -1.87
N ALA A 157 18.16 -4.89 -2.98
CA ALA A 157 19.33 -5.76 -2.99
C ALA A 157 20.45 -5.16 -2.11
N SER A 158 20.78 -3.89 -2.33
CA SER A 158 21.75 -3.17 -1.51
C SER A 158 21.32 -3.08 -0.04
N LEU A 159 20.06 -2.77 0.23
CA LEU A 159 19.52 -2.60 1.59
C LEU A 159 19.50 -3.92 2.36
N TRP A 160 19.19 -5.02 1.71
CA TRP A 160 19.10 -6.34 2.33
C TRP A 160 20.43 -7.11 2.39
N GLY A 161 21.48 -6.58 1.73
CA GLY A 161 22.78 -7.24 1.60
C GLY A 161 22.70 -8.52 0.75
N LEU A 162 21.84 -8.54 -0.25
CA LEU A 162 21.63 -9.65 -1.19
C LEU A 162 22.09 -9.25 -2.59
N SER A 163 22.36 -10.23 -3.45
CA SER A 163 22.49 -9.99 -4.89
C SER A 163 21.14 -9.58 -5.50
N VAL A 164 21.17 -8.93 -6.66
CA VAL A 164 19.95 -8.59 -7.41
C VAL A 164 19.17 -9.86 -7.79
N SER A 165 19.86 -10.95 -8.11
CA SER A 165 19.23 -12.24 -8.44
C SER A 165 18.48 -12.82 -7.24
N GLU A 166 19.10 -12.88 -6.06
CA GLU A 166 18.46 -13.36 -4.82
C GLU A 166 17.26 -12.50 -4.45
N THR A 167 17.42 -11.17 -4.51
CA THR A 167 16.32 -10.22 -4.26
C THR A 167 15.16 -10.45 -5.22
N THR A 168 15.44 -10.66 -6.50
CA THR A 168 14.41 -10.95 -7.50
C THR A 168 13.68 -12.26 -7.21
N ILE A 169 14.38 -13.28 -6.72
CA ILE A 169 13.76 -14.56 -6.31
C ILE A 169 12.82 -14.34 -5.13
N VAL A 170 13.24 -13.61 -4.10
CA VAL A 170 12.38 -13.27 -2.95
C VAL A 170 11.11 -12.56 -3.43
N LEU A 171 11.24 -11.49 -4.22
CA LEU A 171 10.10 -10.71 -4.70
C LEU A 171 9.16 -11.52 -5.61
N LYS A 172 9.69 -12.41 -6.46
CA LYS A 172 8.87 -13.31 -7.30
C LYS A 172 8.12 -14.33 -6.44
N ASN A 173 8.73 -14.85 -5.38
CA ASN A 173 8.05 -15.76 -4.46
C ASN A 173 6.93 -15.04 -3.71
N ASN A 174 7.18 -13.81 -3.24
CA ASN A 174 6.17 -12.98 -2.60
C ASN A 174 4.97 -12.69 -3.53
N LEU A 175 5.21 -12.46 -4.81
CA LEU A 175 4.13 -12.21 -5.77
C LEU A 175 3.28 -13.45 -6.07
N ARG A 176 3.79 -14.65 -5.79
CA ARG A 176 3.12 -15.93 -6.07
C ARG A 176 2.40 -16.51 -4.85
N SER A 177 2.74 -16.05 -3.65
CA SER A 177 2.10 -16.48 -2.40
C SER A 177 0.72 -15.87 -2.23
#